data_d855d4ce99b5766fabdea05bfb5dea90
#
_entry.id   d855d4ce99b5766fabdea05bfb5dea90
#
_cell.length_a   1.000
_cell.length_b   1.000
_cell.length_c   1.000
_cell.angle_alpha   90.00
_cell.angle_beta   90.00
_cell.angle_gamma   90.00
#
_symmetry.space_group_name_H-M   'P 1'
#
loop_
_entity.id
_entity.type
_entity.pdbx_description
1 polymer ?
#
loop_
_entity_poly.entity_id
_entity_poly.type
_entity_poly.pdbx_seq_one_letter_code
_entity_poly.pdbx_strand_id
1 'polypeptide(L)'
;MIGGGKNICCSNWKGDIDRAIADVCVKIIQEPYNYFSEADIQQLLAEKLRKITHDKEEIIAKLYPTNIKRGKGAKGEYKTSLLHREYGGGDKTRIDIVVFDPADVRKINDVNLRETKTKYLKPAYAFELGTEKTTNIFKHVQNDLKKLRRRTKETGYLIHFYKDSTLTRTGTETRKKTEEKISKRFKRVFENMSKDRKVKVLAILLRTYRNQKNFRGKCEIFDGKKWVKKNVSKNKELREAVRKQLV
;
A
#
# COMPACT_ATOMS: atom_id res chain seq x y z
N MET A 1 9.69 -26.11 30.82
CA MET A 1 8.32 -25.78 30.39
C MET A 1 8.43 -24.71 29.31
N ILE A 2 8.30 -25.09 28.05
CA ILE A 2 8.40 -24.19 26.91
C ILE A 2 7.01 -23.61 26.69
N GLY A 3 6.86 -22.32 26.98
CA GLY A 3 5.60 -21.60 26.88
C GLY A 3 4.99 -21.72 25.50
N GLY A 4 3.73 -22.19 25.47
CA GLY A 4 2.92 -22.33 24.26
C GLY A 4 2.77 -20.99 23.54
N GLY A 5 3.55 -20.79 22.50
CA GLY A 5 3.40 -19.66 21.59
C GLY A 5 2.03 -19.74 20.92
N LYS A 6 1.15 -18.82 21.25
CA LYS A 6 -0.14 -18.67 20.55
C LYS A 6 0.15 -18.62 19.05
N ASN A 7 -0.38 -19.56 18.29
CA ASN A 7 -0.38 -19.53 16.83
C ASN A 7 -1.13 -18.26 16.36
N ILE A 8 -0.39 -17.21 16.10
CA ILE A 8 -0.95 -15.98 15.53
C ILE A 8 -1.16 -16.27 14.05
N CYS A 9 -2.40 -16.52 13.66
CA CYS A 9 -2.79 -16.69 12.27
C CYS A 9 -2.97 -15.31 11.62
N CYS A 10 -2.41 -15.11 10.44
CA CYS A 10 -2.54 -13.85 9.66
C CYS A 10 -3.98 -13.47 9.35
N SER A 11 -4.89 -14.41 9.31
CA SER A 11 -6.31 -14.13 9.04
C SER A 11 -6.92 -13.10 10.00
N ASN A 12 -6.33 -12.95 11.20
CA ASN A 12 -6.77 -11.97 12.19
C ASN A 12 -6.28 -10.53 11.91
N TRP A 13 -5.28 -10.34 11.02
CA TRP A 13 -4.72 -9.01 10.78
C TRP A 13 -5.50 -8.16 9.78
N LYS A 14 -6.36 -8.76 8.98
CA LYS A 14 -7.09 -8.02 7.93
C LYS A 14 -7.81 -6.80 8.47
N GLY A 15 -8.56 -6.95 9.56
CA GLY A 15 -9.31 -5.85 10.17
C GLY A 15 -8.40 -4.75 10.73
N ASP A 16 -7.23 -5.11 11.25
CA ASP A 16 -6.24 -4.16 11.76
C ASP A 16 -5.52 -3.44 10.62
N ILE A 17 -5.21 -4.15 9.54
CA ILE A 17 -4.65 -3.58 8.32
C ILE A 17 -5.64 -2.58 7.70
N ASP A 18 -6.91 -2.93 7.57
CA ASP A 18 -7.94 -2.03 7.04
C ASP A 18 -8.08 -0.76 7.91
N ARG A 19 -7.96 -0.89 9.24
CA ARG A 19 -7.93 0.26 10.16
C ARG A 19 -6.68 1.12 9.96
N ALA A 20 -5.50 0.50 9.84
CA ALA A 20 -4.26 1.21 9.61
C ALA A 20 -4.28 2.00 8.30
N ILE A 21 -4.79 1.41 7.21
CA ILE A 21 -4.97 2.09 5.93
C ILE A 21 -5.90 3.28 6.10
N ALA A 22 -7.05 3.11 6.77
CA ALA A 22 -8.01 4.19 6.99
C ALA A 22 -7.39 5.33 7.80
N ASP A 23 -6.62 5.04 8.85
CA ASP A 23 -5.94 6.06 9.65
C ASP A 23 -4.88 6.82 8.86
N VAL A 24 -4.10 6.12 8.04
CA VAL A 24 -3.10 6.73 7.14
C VAL A 24 -3.79 7.64 6.12
N CYS A 25 -4.85 7.16 5.47
CA CYS A 25 -5.59 7.95 4.50
C CYS A 25 -6.20 9.22 5.11
N VAL A 26 -6.80 9.10 6.30
CA VAL A 26 -7.35 10.27 7.01
C VAL A 26 -6.26 11.27 7.33
N LYS A 27 -5.10 10.82 7.82
CA LYS A 27 -3.97 11.71 8.10
C LYS A 27 -3.48 12.44 6.84
N ILE A 28 -3.34 11.75 5.71
CA ILE A 28 -2.95 12.36 4.44
C ILE A 28 -4.01 13.36 3.94
N ILE A 29 -5.30 13.03 4.09
CA ILE A 29 -6.40 13.91 3.70
C ILE A 29 -6.39 15.21 4.52
N GLN A 30 -6.08 15.13 5.80
CA GLN A 30 -6.08 16.28 6.71
C GLN A 30 -4.81 17.13 6.59
N GLU A 31 -3.68 16.48 6.33
CA GLU A 31 -2.36 17.10 6.28
C GLU A 31 -1.68 16.88 4.91
N PRO A 32 -2.33 17.21 3.78
CA PRO A 32 -1.86 16.80 2.45
C PRO A 32 -0.52 17.42 2.06
N TYR A 33 -0.10 18.47 2.75
CA TYR A 33 1.20 19.12 2.51
C TYR A 33 2.35 18.47 3.26
N ASN A 34 2.07 17.65 4.27
CA ASN A 34 3.11 16.92 5.01
C ASN A 34 3.56 15.65 4.30
N TYR A 35 2.79 15.21 3.28
CA TYR A 35 3.05 13.98 2.53
C TYR A 35 3.17 14.31 1.04
N PHE A 36 4.40 14.60 0.60
CA PHE A 36 4.67 15.11 -0.76
C PHE A 36 4.91 14.00 -1.77
N SER A 37 5.46 12.89 -1.32
CA SER A 37 5.90 11.80 -2.16
C SER A 37 5.22 10.48 -1.78
N GLU A 38 5.30 9.52 -2.69
CA GLU A 38 4.90 8.14 -2.45
C GLU A 38 5.71 7.52 -1.31
N ALA A 39 7.01 7.86 -1.21
CA ALA A 39 7.88 7.39 -0.14
C ALA A 39 7.40 7.83 1.24
N ASP A 40 6.84 9.04 1.40
CA ASP A 40 6.28 9.51 2.67
C ASP A 40 5.06 8.67 3.07
N ILE A 41 4.21 8.33 2.09
CA ILE A 41 3.02 7.49 2.30
C ILE A 41 3.44 6.06 2.64
N GLN A 42 4.41 5.51 1.92
CA GLN A 42 5.00 4.20 2.22
C GLN A 42 5.56 4.15 3.64
N GLN A 43 6.30 5.17 4.06
CA GLN A 43 6.86 5.25 5.40
C GLN A 43 5.77 5.24 6.47
N LEU A 44 4.77 6.11 6.31
CA LEU A 44 3.66 6.24 7.27
C LEU A 44 2.85 4.93 7.38
N LEU A 45 2.57 4.27 6.25
CA LEU A 45 1.86 3.00 6.24
C LEU A 45 2.70 1.89 6.86
N ALA A 46 3.99 1.80 6.50
CA ALA A 46 4.89 0.80 7.05
C ALA A 46 5.01 0.89 8.57
N GLU A 47 5.09 2.11 9.13
CA GLU A 47 5.11 2.32 10.58
C GLU A 47 3.84 1.81 11.29
N LYS A 48 2.68 2.01 10.67
CA LYS A 48 1.41 1.48 11.20
C LYS A 48 1.35 -0.04 11.12
N LEU A 49 1.79 -0.61 10.00
CA LEU A 49 1.78 -2.06 9.78
C LEU A 49 2.77 -2.79 10.70
N ARG A 50 3.95 -2.20 11.01
CA ARG A 50 4.89 -2.76 11.99
C ARG A 50 4.24 -2.96 13.35
N LYS A 51 3.40 -2.03 13.79
CA LYS A 51 2.67 -2.17 15.06
C LYS A 51 1.71 -3.36 15.05
N ILE A 52 1.11 -3.67 13.91
CA ILE A 52 0.21 -4.83 13.74
C ILE A 52 1.00 -6.13 13.73
N THR A 53 2.12 -6.14 13.03
CA THR A 53 3.02 -7.31 13.00
C THR A 53 3.82 -7.47 14.29
N HIS A 54 3.62 -6.56 15.27
CA HIS A 54 4.29 -6.51 16.57
C HIS A 54 5.81 -6.41 16.49
N ASP A 55 6.35 -5.86 15.40
CA ASP A 55 7.80 -5.71 15.13
C ASP A 55 8.59 -6.98 15.48
N LYS A 56 7.90 -8.15 15.40
CA LYS A 56 8.52 -9.42 15.76
C LYS A 56 9.60 -9.74 14.75
N GLU A 57 10.80 -9.32 15.07
CA GLU A 57 12.04 -9.74 14.41
C GLU A 57 12.31 -11.25 14.54
N GLU A 58 11.40 -12.00 15.16
CA GLU A 58 11.67 -13.35 15.64
C GLU A 58 11.13 -14.46 14.75
N ILE A 59 10.99 -14.26 13.47
CA ILE A 59 10.72 -15.40 12.60
C ILE A 59 12.03 -15.92 12.06
N ILE A 60 12.45 -17.01 12.68
CA ILE A 60 13.65 -17.72 12.30
C ILE A 60 13.35 -18.47 11.01
N ALA A 61 13.75 -17.87 9.89
CA ALA A 61 13.92 -18.62 8.66
C ALA A 61 15.39 -19.08 8.62
N LYS A 62 15.61 -20.38 8.46
CA LYS A 62 16.94 -20.89 8.14
C LYS A 62 17.27 -20.50 6.70
N LEU A 63 17.75 -19.27 6.52
CA LEU A 63 18.21 -18.76 5.24
C LEU A 63 19.72 -18.97 5.16
N TYR A 64 20.17 -19.68 4.13
CA TYR A 64 21.60 -19.73 3.84
C TYR A 64 21.94 -18.52 2.98
N PRO A 65 22.87 -17.65 3.40
CA PRO A 65 23.35 -16.56 2.56
C PRO A 65 24.04 -17.15 1.32
N THR A 66 23.52 -16.84 0.17
CA THR A 66 23.97 -17.38 -1.14
C THR A 66 25.32 -16.85 -1.60
N ASN A 67 25.94 -15.93 -0.87
CA ASN A 67 27.24 -15.34 -1.24
C ASN A 67 28.45 -16.06 -0.67
N ILE A 68 28.28 -17.17 0.04
CA ILE A 68 29.41 -17.97 0.50
C ILE A 68 29.89 -18.80 -0.71
N LYS A 69 30.73 -18.20 -1.51
CA LYS A 69 31.51 -18.94 -2.50
C LYS A 69 32.35 -19.96 -1.76
N ARG A 70 32.02 -21.24 -1.98
CA ARG A 70 32.75 -22.44 -1.57
C ARG A 70 32.56 -22.93 -0.14
N GLY A 71 31.61 -23.78 0.06
CA GLY A 71 31.75 -25.09 0.72
C GLY A 71 31.54 -25.16 2.21
N LYS A 72 31.48 -24.07 2.99
CA LYS A 72 31.12 -24.14 4.41
C LYS A 72 30.16 -22.99 4.74
N GLY A 73 28.94 -23.13 4.32
CA GLY A 73 27.88 -22.20 4.74
C GLY A 73 27.73 -22.26 6.26
N ALA A 74 27.83 -21.13 6.93
CA ALA A 74 27.45 -21.05 8.32
C ALA A 74 25.98 -21.46 8.45
N LYS A 75 25.71 -22.60 9.06
CA LYS A 75 24.37 -22.98 9.51
C LYS A 75 23.98 -21.98 10.59
N GLY A 76 23.10 -21.08 10.28
CA GLY A 76 22.65 -20.05 11.21
C GLY A 76 21.16 -19.86 11.13
N GLU A 77 20.57 -19.52 12.26
CA GLU A 77 19.19 -19.05 12.30
C GLU A 77 19.19 -17.57 11.97
N TYR A 78 18.45 -17.17 10.92
CA TYR A 78 18.37 -15.79 10.51
C TYR A 78 17.00 -15.24 10.90
N LYS A 79 17.01 -14.08 11.53
CA LYS A 79 15.82 -13.32 11.81
C LYS A 79 15.42 -12.54 10.56
N THR A 80 14.14 -12.55 10.23
CA THR A 80 13.59 -11.70 9.18
C THR A 80 12.36 -10.97 9.70
N SER A 81 12.16 -9.73 9.24
CA SER A 81 10.93 -9.00 9.48
C SER A 81 9.78 -9.62 8.68
N LEU A 82 8.55 -9.55 9.21
CA LEU A 82 7.36 -9.92 8.44
C LEU A 82 6.95 -8.84 7.43
N LEU A 83 7.42 -7.62 7.63
CA LEU A 83 7.14 -6.48 6.77
C LEU A 83 8.38 -6.12 5.98
N HIS A 84 8.24 -6.03 4.67
CA HIS A 84 9.30 -5.57 3.77
C HIS A 84 8.77 -4.43 2.89
N ARG A 85 9.65 -3.47 2.60
CA ARG A 85 9.44 -2.41 1.62
C ARG A 85 10.20 -2.75 0.33
N GLU A 86 9.70 -2.26 -0.80
CA GLU A 86 10.34 -2.46 -2.11
C GLU A 86 10.66 -3.94 -2.40
N TYR A 87 9.70 -4.81 -2.09
CA TYR A 87 9.88 -6.26 -2.23
C TYR A 87 9.98 -6.67 -3.70
N GLY A 88 11.16 -7.10 -4.09
CA GLY A 88 11.45 -7.59 -5.44
C GLY A 88 10.93 -9.01 -5.66
N GLY A 89 10.34 -9.27 -6.82
CA GLY A 89 9.80 -10.58 -7.18
C GLY A 89 10.53 -11.25 -8.36
N GLY A 90 11.81 -10.99 -8.57
CA GLY A 90 12.62 -11.65 -9.61
C GLY A 90 12.42 -11.15 -11.03
N ASP A 91 11.35 -10.44 -11.31
CA ASP A 91 10.99 -9.94 -12.64
C ASP A 91 11.24 -8.43 -12.80
N LYS A 92 12.19 -7.88 -12.06
CA LYS A 92 12.56 -6.46 -12.01
C LYS A 92 11.44 -5.52 -11.52
N THR A 93 10.26 -6.04 -11.18
CA THR A 93 9.18 -5.24 -10.60
C THR A 93 9.17 -5.39 -9.09
N ARG A 94 8.98 -4.30 -8.37
CA ARG A 94 8.90 -4.28 -6.91
C ARG A 94 7.47 -4.02 -6.48
N ILE A 95 7.12 -4.52 -5.31
CA ILE A 95 5.90 -4.17 -4.58
C ILE A 95 6.30 -3.22 -3.46
N ASP A 96 5.58 -2.14 -3.28
CA ASP A 96 5.96 -1.06 -2.36
C ASP A 96 6.07 -1.55 -0.92
N ILE A 97 5.05 -2.27 -0.44
CA ILE A 97 5.05 -2.86 0.90
C ILE A 97 4.43 -4.26 0.82
N VAL A 98 5.03 -5.20 1.55
CA VAL A 98 4.47 -6.55 1.72
C VAL A 98 4.47 -6.96 3.18
N VAL A 99 3.50 -7.80 3.55
CA VAL A 99 3.42 -8.45 4.86
C VAL A 99 3.30 -9.94 4.64
N PHE A 100 4.21 -10.70 5.25
CA PHE A 100 4.24 -12.17 5.16
C PHE A 100 3.49 -12.83 6.30
N ASP A 101 2.93 -14.00 6.01
CA ASP A 101 2.41 -14.90 7.03
C ASP A 101 3.55 -15.53 7.82
N PRO A 102 3.56 -15.41 9.17
CA PRO A 102 4.54 -16.08 10.01
C PRO A 102 4.64 -17.58 9.74
N ALA A 103 3.52 -18.25 9.49
CA ALA A 103 3.49 -19.67 9.22
C ALA A 103 4.18 -20.05 7.90
N ASP A 104 4.05 -19.20 6.87
CA ASP A 104 4.71 -19.41 5.59
C ASP A 104 6.23 -19.14 5.70
N VAL A 105 6.63 -18.12 6.46
CA VAL A 105 8.05 -17.82 6.71
C VAL A 105 8.74 -18.95 7.48
N ARG A 106 8.08 -19.52 8.51
CA ARG A 106 8.61 -20.65 9.27
C ARG A 106 8.79 -21.92 8.45
N LYS A 107 8.04 -22.09 7.37
CA LYS A 107 8.16 -23.25 6.46
C LYS A 107 9.32 -23.13 5.48
N ILE A 108 10.00 -21.98 5.41
CA ILE A 108 11.17 -21.81 4.56
C ILE A 108 12.35 -22.53 5.24
N ASN A 109 12.45 -23.82 4.98
CA ASN A 109 13.63 -24.60 5.31
C ASN A 109 14.50 -24.64 4.06
N ASP A 110 15.74 -24.24 4.17
CA ASP A 110 16.80 -24.44 3.15
C ASP A 110 16.54 -23.83 1.76
N VAL A 111 15.76 -22.74 1.67
CA VAL A 111 15.54 -22.13 0.37
C VAL A 111 16.62 -21.12 0.06
N ASN A 112 17.42 -21.45 -0.93
CA ASN A 112 18.29 -20.50 -1.61
C ASN A 112 17.42 -19.51 -2.40
N LEU A 113 17.04 -18.39 -1.81
CA LEU A 113 16.14 -17.39 -2.40
C LEU A 113 16.63 -16.83 -3.75
N ARG A 114 17.92 -17.00 -4.09
CA ARG A 114 18.50 -16.59 -5.37
C ARG A 114 18.37 -17.61 -6.47
N GLU A 115 18.37 -18.90 -6.16
CA GLU A 115 18.34 -19.94 -7.18
C GLU A 115 16.96 -20.26 -7.71
N THR A 116 15.92 -19.96 -6.94
CA THR A 116 14.55 -20.22 -7.35
C THR A 116 13.94 -19.00 -8.04
N LYS A 117 14.27 -18.76 -9.28
CA LYS A 117 13.61 -17.76 -10.15
C LYS A 117 12.07 -17.90 -10.18
N THR A 118 11.52 -18.95 -9.62
CA THR A 118 10.11 -19.31 -9.74
C THR A 118 9.36 -19.45 -8.40
N LYS A 119 10.03 -19.47 -7.25
CA LYS A 119 9.38 -19.69 -5.95
C LYS A 119 9.66 -18.59 -4.94
N TYR A 120 9.29 -17.35 -5.29
CA TYR A 120 9.24 -16.30 -4.29
C TYR A 120 8.13 -16.58 -3.29
N LEU A 121 8.41 -16.33 -2.02
CA LEU A 121 7.39 -16.35 -0.99
C LEU A 121 6.31 -15.32 -1.36
N LYS A 122 5.08 -15.79 -1.53
CA LYS A 122 3.96 -14.87 -1.79
C LYS A 122 3.56 -14.21 -0.48
N PRO A 123 3.56 -12.88 -0.40
CA PRO A 123 3.07 -12.19 0.79
C PRO A 123 1.59 -12.47 1.02
N ALA A 124 1.18 -12.52 2.28
CA ALA A 124 -0.22 -12.57 2.65
C ALA A 124 -0.92 -11.29 2.21
N TYR A 125 -0.32 -10.15 2.52
CA TYR A 125 -0.81 -8.83 2.13
C TYR A 125 0.24 -8.07 1.34
N ALA A 126 -0.19 -7.34 0.31
CA ALA A 126 0.66 -6.53 -0.55
C ALA A 126 0.01 -5.19 -0.86
N PHE A 127 0.81 -4.13 -0.93
CA PHE A 127 0.35 -2.77 -1.10
C PHE A 127 1.10 -2.11 -2.24
N GLU A 128 0.38 -1.52 -3.17
CA GLU A 128 0.87 -0.61 -4.19
C GLU A 128 0.28 0.77 -3.92
N LEU A 129 1.15 1.75 -3.86
CA LEU A 129 0.81 3.13 -3.54
C LEU A 129 1.10 4.02 -4.74
N GLY A 130 0.32 5.07 -4.92
CA GLY A 130 0.55 6.02 -6.00
C GLY A 130 0.14 7.43 -5.61
N THR A 131 0.96 8.40 -6.02
CA THR A 131 0.67 9.84 -5.93
C THR A 131 0.65 10.40 -7.35
N GLU A 132 -0.45 10.22 -8.04
CA GLU A 132 -0.51 10.44 -9.47
C GLU A 132 -0.43 11.91 -9.87
N LYS A 133 0.57 12.21 -10.69
CA LYS A 133 0.71 13.47 -11.41
C LYS A 133 0.93 13.26 -12.91
N THR A 134 0.93 11.99 -13.38
CA THR A 134 1.39 11.67 -14.72
C THR A 134 0.27 11.47 -15.73
N THR A 135 0.62 11.65 -17.00
CA THR A 135 -0.28 11.38 -18.13
C THR A 135 -0.56 9.89 -18.32
N ASN A 136 0.23 9.00 -17.71
CA ASN A 136 0.17 7.54 -17.88
C ASN A 136 -0.51 6.80 -16.72
N ILE A 137 -1.38 7.45 -15.98
CA ILE A 137 -2.12 6.89 -14.83
C ILE A 137 -2.71 5.51 -15.13
N PHE A 138 -3.36 5.36 -16.29
CA PHE A 138 -4.01 4.10 -16.66
C PHE A 138 -3.03 2.92 -16.70
N LYS A 139 -1.91 3.09 -17.39
CA LYS A 139 -0.88 2.05 -17.52
C LYS A 139 -0.26 1.70 -16.17
N HIS A 140 0.00 2.70 -15.33
CA HIS A 140 0.55 2.52 -13.98
C HIS A 140 -0.41 1.69 -13.11
N VAL A 141 -1.65 2.14 -12.96
CA VAL A 141 -2.69 1.45 -12.18
C VAL A 141 -2.91 0.01 -12.68
N GLN A 142 -2.94 -0.22 -13.98
CA GLN A 142 -3.10 -1.56 -14.55
C GLN A 142 -1.91 -2.48 -14.24
N ASN A 143 -0.69 -1.96 -14.29
CA ASN A 143 0.51 -2.73 -13.95
C ASN A 143 0.52 -3.12 -12.48
N ASP A 144 0.17 -2.19 -11.58
CA ASP A 144 0.12 -2.43 -10.15
C ASP A 144 -0.97 -3.43 -9.79
N LEU A 145 -2.15 -3.29 -10.38
CA LEU A 145 -3.22 -4.25 -10.23
C LEU A 145 -2.80 -5.66 -10.66
N LYS A 146 -2.11 -5.78 -11.79
CA LYS A 146 -1.58 -7.05 -12.31
C LYS A 146 -0.54 -7.64 -11.36
N LYS A 147 0.37 -6.83 -10.80
CA LYS A 147 1.35 -7.26 -9.79
C LYS A 147 0.64 -7.84 -8.57
N LEU A 148 -0.30 -7.09 -8.00
CA LEU A 148 -1.04 -7.50 -6.81
C LEU A 148 -1.80 -8.82 -7.03
N ARG A 149 -2.53 -8.96 -8.14
CA ARG A 149 -3.26 -10.19 -8.49
C ARG A 149 -2.37 -11.43 -8.52
N ARG A 150 -1.20 -11.30 -9.11
CA ARG A 150 -0.28 -12.43 -9.32
C ARG A 150 0.51 -12.81 -8.08
N ARG A 151 0.88 -11.83 -7.27
CA ARG A 151 1.90 -11.99 -6.23
C ARG A 151 1.37 -12.04 -4.82
N THR A 152 0.13 -11.63 -4.57
CA THR A 152 -0.46 -11.67 -3.23
C THR A 152 -1.15 -13.01 -2.99
N LYS A 153 -1.05 -13.54 -1.78
CA LYS A 153 -1.72 -14.78 -1.37
C LYS A 153 -3.17 -14.49 -0.97
N GLU A 154 -3.39 -13.53 -0.07
CA GLU A 154 -4.71 -13.19 0.46
C GLU A 154 -5.29 -11.91 -0.14
N THR A 155 -4.78 -10.75 0.26
CA THR A 155 -5.35 -9.47 -0.18
C THR A 155 -4.28 -8.48 -0.65
N GLY A 156 -4.43 -8.00 -1.88
CA GLY A 156 -3.71 -6.85 -2.40
C GLY A 156 -4.46 -5.55 -2.15
N TYR A 157 -3.73 -4.47 -1.89
CA TYR A 157 -4.27 -3.12 -1.71
C TYR A 157 -3.65 -2.18 -2.72
N LEU A 158 -4.49 -1.60 -3.57
CA LEU A 158 -4.12 -0.58 -4.54
C LEU A 158 -4.64 0.76 -4.01
N ILE A 159 -3.73 1.63 -3.58
CA ILE A 159 -4.07 2.89 -2.91
C ILE A 159 -3.47 4.05 -3.68
N HIS A 160 -4.30 4.84 -4.32
CA HIS A 160 -3.86 5.96 -5.14
C HIS A 160 -4.45 7.29 -4.67
N PHE A 161 -3.59 8.30 -4.61
CA PHE A 161 -3.94 9.67 -4.30
C PHE A 161 -3.70 10.57 -5.51
N TYR A 162 -4.64 11.46 -5.78
CA TYR A 162 -4.43 12.57 -6.67
C TYR A 162 -4.66 13.89 -5.93
N LYS A 163 -3.65 14.75 -5.92
CA LYS A 163 -3.73 16.08 -5.29
C LYS A 163 -3.94 17.14 -6.38
N ASP A 164 -5.18 17.60 -6.50
CA ASP A 164 -5.55 18.69 -7.38
C ASP A 164 -5.23 20.04 -6.71
N SER A 165 -4.27 20.79 -7.26
CA SER A 165 -3.83 22.08 -6.74
C SER A 165 -4.43 23.29 -7.47
N THR A 166 -5.45 23.09 -8.31
CA THR A 166 -6.03 24.15 -9.16
C THR A 166 -6.74 25.26 -8.41
N LEU A 167 -7.07 25.03 -7.15
CA LEU A 167 -7.77 26.02 -6.34
C LEU A 167 -6.84 27.11 -5.77
N THR A 168 -5.62 27.22 -6.29
CA THR A 168 -4.73 28.35 -5.96
C THR A 168 -5.15 29.57 -6.77
N ARG A 169 -5.37 30.72 -6.11
CA ARG A 169 -5.72 32.01 -6.75
C ARG A 169 -4.79 32.48 -7.87
N THR A 170 -3.58 31.94 -7.93
CA THR A 170 -2.52 32.34 -8.85
C THR A 170 -2.36 31.43 -10.07
N GLY A 171 -3.22 30.42 -10.22
CA GLY A 171 -3.14 29.50 -11.37
C GLY A 171 -3.64 30.17 -12.66
N THR A 172 -2.86 30.10 -13.75
CA THR A 172 -3.32 30.50 -15.07
C THR A 172 -4.50 29.64 -15.50
N GLU A 173 -5.34 30.16 -16.39
CA GLU A 173 -6.50 29.43 -16.95
C GLU A 173 -6.05 28.11 -17.60
N THR A 174 -4.92 28.10 -18.27
CA THR A 174 -4.33 26.91 -18.88
C THR A 174 -3.99 25.85 -17.84
N ARG A 175 -3.47 26.22 -16.66
CA ARG A 175 -3.17 25.30 -15.59
C ARG A 175 -4.44 24.69 -15.00
N LYS A 176 -5.47 25.48 -14.79
CA LYS A 176 -6.77 24.98 -14.31
C LYS A 176 -7.36 23.95 -15.27
N LYS A 177 -7.39 24.24 -16.57
CA LYS A 177 -7.87 23.28 -17.60
C LYS A 177 -7.06 22.00 -17.63
N THR A 178 -5.73 22.09 -17.47
CA THR A 178 -4.85 20.91 -17.43
C THR A 178 -5.15 20.02 -16.23
N GLU A 179 -5.23 20.60 -15.03
CA GLU A 179 -5.51 19.84 -13.80
C GLU A 179 -6.93 19.22 -13.83
N GLU A 180 -7.93 19.94 -14.34
CA GLU A 180 -9.27 19.37 -14.54
C GLU A 180 -9.26 18.17 -15.49
N LYS A 181 -8.47 18.24 -16.56
CA LYS A 181 -8.29 17.13 -17.50
C LYS A 181 -7.65 15.93 -16.83
N ILE A 182 -6.61 16.14 -16.01
CA ILE A 182 -5.93 15.08 -15.27
C ILE A 182 -6.86 14.48 -14.21
N SER A 183 -7.56 15.32 -13.45
CA SER A 183 -8.53 14.90 -12.43
C SER A 183 -9.66 14.06 -13.03
N LYS A 184 -10.23 14.47 -14.17
CA LYS A 184 -11.23 13.71 -14.92
C LYS A 184 -10.66 12.35 -15.39
N ARG A 185 -9.41 12.34 -15.88
CA ARG A 185 -8.74 11.11 -16.33
C ARG A 185 -8.49 10.16 -15.17
N PHE A 186 -8.00 10.67 -14.02
CA PHE A 186 -7.84 9.90 -12.80
C PHE A 186 -9.14 9.21 -12.40
N LYS A 187 -10.24 9.96 -12.34
CA LYS A 187 -11.56 9.40 -12.01
C LYS A 187 -11.98 8.27 -12.95
N ARG A 188 -11.87 8.49 -14.27
CA ARG A 188 -12.27 7.50 -15.29
C ARG A 188 -11.48 6.18 -15.18
N VAL A 189 -10.21 6.24 -14.79
CA VAL A 189 -9.40 5.03 -14.62
C VAL A 189 -10.04 4.08 -13.61
N PHE A 190 -10.47 4.60 -12.46
CA PHE A 190 -11.08 3.80 -11.40
C PHE A 190 -12.54 3.42 -11.69
N GLU A 191 -13.30 4.30 -12.32
CA GLU A 191 -14.69 4.01 -12.75
C GLU A 191 -14.76 2.83 -13.74
N ASN A 192 -13.73 2.68 -14.57
CA ASN A 192 -13.63 1.61 -15.57
C ASN A 192 -12.95 0.34 -15.05
N MET A 193 -12.54 0.30 -13.76
CA MET A 193 -11.93 -0.89 -13.19
C MET A 193 -12.99 -1.93 -12.83
N SER A 194 -12.80 -3.16 -13.31
CA SER A 194 -13.59 -4.29 -12.85
C SER A 194 -13.31 -4.58 -11.38
N LYS A 195 -14.36 -4.89 -10.62
CA LYS A 195 -14.21 -5.35 -9.23
C LYS A 195 -13.35 -6.60 -9.19
N ASP A 196 -12.44 -6.62 -8.23
CA ASP A 196 -11.58 -7.76 -7.97
C ASP A 196 -11.81 -8.24 -6.53
N ARG A 197 -12.01 -9.54 -6.36
CA ARG A 197 -12.22 -10.11 -5.01
C ARG A 197 -10.93 -10.13 -4.19
N LYS A 198 -9.78 -10.19 -4.87
CA LYS A 198 -8.48 -10.31 -4.24
C LYS A 198 -7.77 -8.97 -4.03
N VAL A 199 -8.11 -7.95 -4.83
CA VAL A 199 -7.49 -6.64 -4.75
C VAL A 199 -8.51 -5.60 -4.34
N LYS A 200 -8.27 -4.98 -3.19
CA LYS A 200 -9.04 -3.83 -2.70
C LYS A 200 -8.47 -2.55 -3.32
N VAL A 201 -9.35 -1.75 -3.88
CA VAL A 201 -8.96 -0.52 -4.58
C VAL A 201 -9.46 0.68 -3.82
N LEU A 202 -8.56 1.59 -3.49
CA LEU A 202 -8.86 2.85 -2.83
C LEU A 202 -8.28 4.00 -3.65
N ALA A 203 -9.13 4.85 -4.19
CA ALA A 203 -8.73 6.03 -4.91
C ALA A 203 -9.29 7.29 -4.24
N ILE A 204 -8.42 8.26 -4.00
CA ILE A 204 -8.72 9.49 -3.26
C ILE A 204 -8.30 10.70 -4.08
N LEU A 205 -9.27 11.58 -4.37
CA LEU A 205 -9.03 12.86 -5.01
C LEU A 205 -9.09 13.97 -3.96
N LEU A 206 -7.97 14.66 -3.78
CA LEU A 206 -7.84 15.80 -2.89
C LEU A 206 -7.77 17.10 -3.68
N ARG A 207 -8.66 18.05 -3.38
CA ARG A 207 -8.60 19.41 -3.90
C ARG A 207 -8.11 20.34 -2.81
N THR A 208 -6.90 20.84 -2.96
CA THR A 208 -6.22 21.62 -1.93
C THR A 208 -6.23 23.11 -2.26
N TYR A 209 -6.40 23.94 -1.24
CA TYR A 209 -6.28 25.39 -1.34
C TYR A 209 -4.93 25.84 -0.79
N ARG A 210 -4.07 26.43 -1.62
CA ARG A 210 -2.65 26.70 -1.28
C ARG A 210 -2.42 27.80 -0.23
N ASN A 211 -3.39 28.67 0.06
CA ASN A 211 -3.15 29.89 0.82
C ASN A 211 -3.82 29.95 2.19
N GLN A 212 -4.21 28.83 2.78
CA GLN A 212 -4.86 28.86 4.09
C GLN A 212 -4.05 28.07 5.12
N LYS A 213 -3.80 28.70 6.28
CA LYS A 213 -3.17 28.05 7.44
C LYS A 213 -3.92 26.79 7.88
N ASN A 214 -5.24 26.76 7.62
CA ASN A 214 -6.10 25.60 7.88
C ASN A 214 -6.55 25.00 6.55
N PHE A 215 -6.26 23.72 6.35
CA PHE A 215 -6.71 23.01 5.18
C PHE A 215 -8.24 22.95 5.10
N ARG A 216 -8.79 23.71 4.17
CA ARG A 216 -10.19 23.62 3.76
C ARG A 216 -10.23 23.01 2.37
N GLY A 217 -10.15 21.69 2.29
CA GLY A 217 -10.17 20.99 1.02
C GLY A 217 -11.46 20.22 0.82
N LYS A 218 -11.70 19.85 -0.43
CA LYS A 218 -12.72 18.87 -0.81
C LYS A 218 -12.02 17.55 -1.05
N CYS A 219 -12.55 16.50 -0.43
CA CYS A 219 -12.10 15.14 -0.65
C CYS A 219 -13.19 14.37 -1.40
N GLU A 220 -12.81 13.64 -2.42
CA GLU A 220 -13.68 12.69 -3.09
C GLU A 220 -13.03 11.31 -3.00
N ILE A 221 -13.80 10.32 -2.53
CA ILE A 221 -13.36 8.93 -2.41
C ILE A 221 -14.17 8.11 -3.40
N PHE A 222 -13.50 7.26 -4.16
CA PHE A 222 -14.18 6.32 -5.05
C PHE A 222 -14.76 5.17 -4.23
N ASP A 223 -16.06 4.92 -4.31
CA ASP A 223 -16.77 3.89 -3.54
C ASP A 223 -16.96 2.57 -4.29
N GLY A 224 -16.15 2.32 -5.30
CA GLY A 224 -16.22 1.14 -6.17
C GLY A 224 -17.31 1.24 -7.25
N LYS A 225 -18.12 2.31 -7.25
CA LYS A 225 -19.14 2.61 -8.27
C LYS A 225 -19.10 4.05 -8.71
N LYS A 226 -18.97 4.99 -7.76
CA LYS A 226 -19.00 6.43 -7.99
C LYS A 226 -18.06 7.18 -7.07
N TRP A 227 -17.80 8.44 -7.38
CA TRP A 227 -17.02 9.34 -6.55
C TRP A 227 -17.93 10.05 -5.55
N VAL A 228 -17.63 9.88 -4.26
CA VAL A 228 -18.43 10.45 -3.17
C VAL A 228 -17.64 11.55 -2.49
N LYS A 229 -18.22 12.75 -2.43
CA LYS A 229 -17.66 13.90 -1.71
C LYS A 229 -17.73 13.65 -0.20
N LYS A 230 -16.64 13.96 0.50
CA LYS A 230 -16.54 13.85 1.96
C LYS A 230 -16.06 15.15 2.57
N ASN A 231 -16.53 15.44 3.78
CA ASN A 231 -16.05 16.56 4.56
C ASN A 231 -14.73 16.22 5.24
N VAL A 232 -13.68 16.98 4.96
CA VAL A 232 -12.33 16.75 5.47
C VAL A 232 -12.23 16.93 6.99
N SER A 233 -13.05 17.77 7.59
CA SER A 233 -13.02 18.00 9.04
C SER A 233 -13.64 16.87 9.88
N LYS A 234 -14.36 15.94 9.26
CA LYS A 234 -15.07 14.87 9.96
C LYS A 234 -14.32 13.53 9.92
N ASN A 235 -13.36 13.36 10.84
CA ASN A 235 -12.48 12.19 10.91
C ASN A 235 -13.21 10.86 10.94
N LYS A 236 -14.28 10.75 11.73
CA LYS A 236 -15.07 9.51 11.85
C LYS A 236 -15.70 9.14 10.52
N GLU A 237 -16.35 10.08 9.85
CA GLU A 237 -16.97 9.85 8.54
C GLU A 237 -15.94 9.48 7.46
N LEU A 238 -14.75 10.10 7.49
CA LEU A 238 -13.67 9.76 6.57
C LEU A 238 -13.16 8.34 6.80
N ARG A 239 -12.89 7.96 8.06
CA ARG A 239 -12.46 6.60 8.40
C ARG A 239 -13.48 5.56 7.95
N GLU A 240 -14.76 5.78 8.23
CA GLU A 240 -15.83 4.88 7.82
C GLU A 240 -15.93 4.78 6.29
N ALA A 241 -15.82 5.91 5.59
CA ALA A 241 -15.84 5.92 4.14
C ALA A 241 -14.69 5.14 3.52
N VAL A 242 -13.46 5.32 4.03
CA VAL A 242 -12.29 4.55 3.58
C VAL A 242 -12.46 3.07 3.90
N ARG A 243 -12.86 2.72 5.12
CA ARG A 243 -13.03 1.31 5.51
C ARG A 243 -14.07 0.58 4.68
N LYS A 244 -15.18 1.24 4.31
CA LYS A 244 -16.20 0.65 3.42
C LYS A 244 -15.66 0.24 2.06
N GLN A 245 -14.55 0.84 1.59
CA GLN A 245 -13.88 0.47 0.34
C GLN A 245 -13.00 -0.77 0.49
N LEU A 246 -12.57 -1.05 1.72
CA LEU A 246 -11.65 -2.14 2.02
C LEU A 246 -12.38 -3.44 2.41
N VAL A 247 -13.67 -3.39 2.61
CA VAL A 247 -14.54 -4.56 2.86
C VAL A 247 -15.01 -5.15 1.53
#